data_40ee080af18363ac04f5db71532aa2c6
#
_entry.id   40ee080af18363ac04f5db71532aa2c6
#
_cell.length_a   1.000
_cell.length_b   1.000
_cell.length_c   1.000
_cell.angle_alpha   90.00
_cell.angle_beta   90.00
_cell.angle_gamma   90.00
#
_symmetry.space_group_name_H-M   'P 1'
#
loop_
_entity.id
_entity.type
_entity.pdbx_description
1 polymer ?
#
loop_
_entity_poly.entity_id
_entity_poly.type
_entity_poly.pdbx_seq_one_letter_code
_entity_poly.pdbx_strand_id
1 'polypeptide(L)'
;ISQCLDIDSLIDDKGVFKNSYWKLLLKAYNPREKSFKEDVEREFRRQIEKVMSKTKVSHIDSHEHIHSIPPIFEIVCKLAQEYGIKQVRTHFEKFYFAPDLYKHLKLQYFINLFRTFIFGLFTLINEGKIKKYELETNDYIVGIIYGSLMDALVISFGVMAIKYDNSVVEAIIHPRRYEEGTIDKHFNEYLLAKNKKLKDKIERLGYEITNYVKKES
;
A
#
# COMPACT_ATOMS: atom_id res chain seq x y z
N ILE A 1 3.78 19.32 -0.76
CA ILE A 1 2.46 19.21 -1.41
C ILE A 1 2.44 20.32 -2.45
N SER A 2 2.33 19.96 -3.73
CA SER A 2 2.15 20.95 -4.79
C SER A 2 0.76 21.57 -4.61
N GLN A 3 0.67 22.90 -4.57
CA GLN A 3 -0.61 23.58 -4.71
C GLN A 3 -1.10 23.36 -6.15
N CYS A 4 -1.93 22.37 -6.36
CA CYS A 4 -2.52 22.09 -7.66
C CYS A 4 -3.91 22.72 -7.70
N LEU A 5 -4.03 23.85 -8.37
CA LEU A 5 -5.29 24.61 -8.53
C LEU A 5 -6.15 24.11 -9.70
N ASP A 6 -5.72 23.10 -10.45
CA ASP A 6 -6.36 22.62 -11.69
C ASP A 6 -6.81 21.15 -11.64
N ILE A 7 -7.16 20.66 -10.43
CA ILE A 7 -7.71 19.31 -10.16
C ILE A 7 -9.00 19.41 -9.33
N ASP A 8 -9.93 20.21 -9.78
CA ASP A 8 -11.15 20.61 -9.05
C ASP A 8 -12.00 19.41 -8.59
N SER A 9 -11.94 18.28 -9.30
CA SER A 9 -12.65 17.07 -8.90
C SER A 9 -12.10 16.42 -7.64
N LEU A 10 -10.83 16.70 -7.28
CA LEU A 10 -10.11 16.10 -6.17
C LEU A 10 -10.01 16.99 -4.94
N ILE A 11 -9.97 18.31 -5.12
CA ILE A 11 -9.75 19.30 -4.04
C ILE A 11 -10.99 20.12 -3.75
N ASP A 12 -11.03 20.72 -2.57
CA ASP A 12 -12.01 21.75 -2.19
C ASP A 12 -11.50 23.15 -2.54
N ASP A 13 -12.30 24.16 -2.22
CA ASP A 13 -12.00 25.59 -2.49
C ASP A 13 -10.73 26.09 -1.75
N LYS A 14 -10.25 25.32 -0.78
CA LYS A 14 -9.00 25.58 -0.04
C LYS A 14 -7.80 24.82 -0.57
N GLY A 15 -7.97 24.06 -1.68
CA GLY A 15 -6.92 23.24 -2.27
C GLY A 15 -6.59 21.95 -1.46
N VAL A 16 -7.51 21.50 -0.60
CA VAL A 16 -7.35 20.29 0.22
C VAL A 16 -8.10 19.12 -0.41
N PHE A 17 -7.50 17.93 -0.43
CA PHE A 17 -8.17 16.73 -0.93
C PHE A 17 -9.46 16.45 -0.15
N LYS A 18 -10.59 16.41 -0.87
CA LYS A 18 -11.95 16.32 -0.30
C LYS A 18 -12.60 14.96 -0.38
N ASN A 19 -11.97 14.01 -1.04
CA ASN A 19 -12.58 12.74 -1.36
C ASN A 19 -12.09 11.64 -0.39
N SER A 20 -13.02 10.97 0.29
CA SER A 20 -12.73 9.72 1.01
C SER A 20 -12.48 8.58 0.01
N TYR A 21 -11.88 7.47 0.48
CA TYR A 21 -11.65 6.27 -0.32
C TYR A 21 -12.91 5.81 -1.09
N TRP A 22 -14.05 5.71 -0.41
CA TRP A 22 -15.32 5.27 -1.00
C TRP A 22 -15.84 6.25 -2.06
N LYS A 23 -15.66 7.54 -1.84
CA LYS A 23 -16.04 8.56 -2.82
C LYS A 23 -15.15 8.49 -4.06
N LEU A 24 -13.85 8.26 -3.88
CA LEU A 24 -12.93 8.02 -5.00
C LEU A 24 -13.31 6.76 -5.79
N LEU A 25 -13.65 5.67 -5.08
CA LEU A 25 -14.12 4.43 -5.71
C LEU A 25 -15.36 4.67 -6.58
N LEU A 26 -16.39 5.32 -6.04
CA LEU A 26 -17.62 5.63 -6.78
C LEU A 26 -17.35 6.51 -8.01
N LYS A 27 -16.55 7.56 -7.86
CA LYS A 27 -16.18 8.45 -8.97
C LYS A 27 -15.37 7.73 -10.05
N ALA A 28 -14.45 6.86 -9.66
CA ALA A 28 -13.60 6.12 -10.59
C ALA A 28 -14.42 5.21 -11.53
N TYR A 29 -15.54 4.68 -11.06
CA TYR A 29 -16.44 3.84 -11.87
C TYR A 29 -17.56 4.62 -12.56
N ASN A 30 -17.74 5.90 -12.27
CA ASN A 30 -18.77 6.71 -12.90
C ASN A 30 -18.32 7.17 -14.30
N PRO A 31 -18.96 6.73 -15.39
CA PRO A 31 -18.57 7.12 -16.75
C PRO A 31 -18.79 8.61 -17.04
N ARG A 32 -19.59 9.30 -16.24
CA ARG A 32 -19.88 10.75 -16.39
C ARG A 32 -18.77 11.63 -15.77
N GLU A 33 -17.92 11.04 -14.93
CA GLU A 33 -16.82 11.74 -14.22
C GLU A 33 -15.50 11.66 -15.03
N LYS A 34 -15.51 12.06 -16.31
CA LYS A 34 -14.31 12.01 -17.15
C LYS A 34 -13.18 12.89 -16.60
N SER A 35 -13.49 14.12 -16.20
CA SER A 35 -12.54 15.04 -15.59
C SER A 35 -11.86 14.48 -14.35
N PHE A 36 -12.57 13.66 -13.56
CA PHE A 36 -11.99 13.02 -12.39
C PHE A 36 -10.78 12.12 -12.71
N LYS A 37 -10.86 11.31 -13.78
CA LYS A 37 -9.75 10.43 -14.18
C LYS A 37 -8.57 11.22 -14.70
N GLU A 38 -8.83 12.30 -15.43
CA GLU A 38 -7.81 13.22 -15.93
C GLU A 38 -7.10 13.94 -14.76
N ASP A 39 -7.86 14.39 -13.77
CA ASP A 39 -7.32 15.02 -12.56
C ASP A 39 -6.48 14.03 -11.74
N VAL A 40 -6.94 12.78 -11.60
CA VAL A 40 -6.17 11.71 -10.93
C VAL A 40 -4.86 11.45 -11.67
N GLU A 41 -4.88 11.32 -13.02
CA GLU A 41 -3.65 11.12 -13.80
C GLU A 41 -2.70 12.31 -13.65
N ARG A 42 -3.21 13.52 -13.71
CA ARG A 42 -2.43 14.75 -13.56
C ARG A 42 -1.76 14.84 -12.19
N GLU A 43 -2.50 14.51 -11.14
CA GLU A 43 -1.97 14.56 -9.76
C GLU A 43 -0.92 13.47 -9.53
N PHE A 44 -1.17 12.22 -9.94
CA PHE A 44 -0.16 11.16 -9.83
C PHE A 44 1.10 11.47 -10.62
N ARG A 45 0.97 11.99 -11.83
CA ARG A 45 2.09 12.43 -12.67
C ARG A 45 2.96 13.46 -11.94
N ARG A 46 2.36 14.50 -11.40
CA ARG A 46 3.07 15.55 -10.65
C ARG A 46 3.79 15.00 -9.41
N GLN A 47 3.14 14.08 -8.69
CA GLN A 47 3.77 13.45 -7.53
C GLN A 47 4.99 12.63 -7.95
N ILE A 48 4.88 11.82 -9.00
CA ILE A 48 5.99 11.03 -9.55
C ILE A 48 7.13 11.96 -9.98
N GLU A 49 6.87 12.96 -10.78
CA GLU A 49 7.87 13.93 -11.26
C GLU A 49 8.57 14.65 -10.10
N LYS A 50 7.79 15.07 -9.10
CA LYS A 50 8.34 15.73 -7.91
C LYS A 50 9.28 14.82 -7.12
N VAL A 51 8.97 13.54 -6.97
CA VAL A 51 9.85 12.57 -6.31
C VAL A 51 11.07 12.30 -7.18
N MET A 52 10.89 12.07 -8.49
CA MET A 52 11.98 11.81 -9.42
C MET A 52 12.98 12.98 -9.53
N SER A 53 12.52 14.21 -9.32
CA SER A 53 13.41 15.38 -9.27
C SER A 53 14.37 15.37 -8.06
N LYS A 54 14.16 14.48 -7.09
CA LYS A 54 14.96 14.38 -5.85
C LYS A 54 15.68 13.04 -5.70
N THR A 55 15.09 11.95 -6.22
CA THR A 55 15.63 10.60 -6.05
C THR A 55 15.08 9.66 -7.13
N LYS A 56 15.77 8.52 -7.32
CA LYS A 56 15.24 7.43 -8.16
C LYS A 56 14.01 6.82 -7.48
N VAL A 57 12.94 6.65 -8.24
CA VAL A 57 11.72 5.96 -7.79
C VAL A 57 11.87 4.47 -8.07
N SER A 58 11.73 3.64 -7.06
CA SER A 58 11.85 2.18 -7.17
C SER A 58 10.50 1.50 -7.44
N HIS A 59 9.42 2.04 -6.88
CA HIS A 59 8.06 1.49 -6.99
C HIS A 59 7.02 2.57 -6.75
N ILE A 60 5.77 2.26 -7.10
CA ILE A 60 4.61 3.11 -6.81
C ILE A 60 3.74 2.44 -5.75
N ASP A 61 3.44 3.23 -4.75
CA ASP A 61 2.44 2.98 -3.71
C ASP A 61 1.66 4.26 -3.44
N SER A 62 0.53 4.19 -2.76
CA SER A 62 -0.25 5.36 -2.41
C SER A 62 -0.80 5.31 -0.99
N HIS A 63 -0.97 6.49 -0.40
CA HIS A 63 -1.66 6.64 0.87
C HIS A 63 -3.08 6.06 0.78
N GLU A 64 -3.55 5.40 1.85
CA GLU A 64 -4.85 4.74 1.92
C GLU A 64 -5.11 3.68 0.82
N HIS A 65 -4.05 3.22 0.13
CA HIS A 65 -4.13 2.22 -0.95
C HIS A 65 -5.05 2.64 -2.12
N ILE A 66 -5.18 3.92 -2.39
CA ILE A 66 -6.09 4.49 -3.42
C ILE A 66 -5.76 3.92 -4.81
N HIS A 67 -4.48 3.70 -5.10
CA HIS A 67 -4.04 3.16 -6.39
C HIS A 67 -4.59 1.74 -6.65
N SER A 68 -5.04 0.99 -5.64
CA SER A 68 -5.60 -0.36 -5.83
C SER A 68 -6.95 -0.36 -6.56
N ILE A 69 -7.68 0.75 -6.56
CA ILE A 69 -8.98 0.90 -7.24
C ILE A 69 -8.79 0.66 -8.74
N PRO A 70 -9.44 -0.34 -9.35
CA PRO A 70 -9.10 -0.79 -10.71
C PRO A 70 -9.02 0.27 -11.80
N PRO A 71 -9.94 1.25 -11.92
CA PRO A 71 -9.77 2.33 -12.90
C PRO A 71 -8.60 3.28 -12.61
N ILE A 72 -8.26 3.48 -11.32
CA ILE A 72 -7.10 4.28 -10.90
C ILE A 72 -5.81 3.47 -11.12
N PHE A 73 -5.85 2.16 -10.87
CA PHE A 73 -4.71 1.27 -11.10
C PHE A 73 -4.25 1.27 -12.56
N GLU A 74 -5.20 1.33 -13.51
CA GLU A 74 -4.88 1.47 -14.94
C GLU A 74 -4.06 2.76 -15.22
N ILE A 75 -4.44 3.86 -14.59
CA ILE A 75 -3.70 5.15 -14.69
C ILE A 75 -2.30 5.00 -14.11
N VAL A 76 -2.20 4.38 -12.94
CA VAL A 76 -0.90 4.15 -12.27
C VAL A 76 0.01 3.25 -13.10
N CYS A 77 -0.51 2.16 -13.68
CA CYS A 77 0.28 1.28 -14.55
C CYS A 77 0.80 2.01 -15.79
N LYS A 78 -0.05 2.81 -16.43
CA LYS A 78 0.34 3.66 -17.58
C LYS A 78 1.49 4.60 -17.19
N LEU A 79 1.36 5.31 -16.07
CA LEU A 79 2.39 6.23 -15.58
C LEU A 79 3.66 5.48 -15.19
N ALA A 80 3.56 4.33 -14.53
CA ALA A 80 4.71 3.50 -14.18
C ALA A 80 5.52 3.13 -15.43
N GLN A 81 4.85 2.65 -16.47
CA GLN A 81 5.50 2.34 -17.75
C GLN A 81 6.11 3.58 -18.40
N GLU A 82 5.40 4.70 -18.44
CA GLU A 82 5.87 5.97 -19.03
C GLU A 82 7.15 6.48 -18.35
N TYR A 83 7.24 6.38 -17.02
CA TYR A 83 8.40 6.82 -16.25
C TYR A 83 9.46 5.75 -16.00
N GLY A 84 9.31 4.56 -16.58
CA GLY A 84 10.25 3.45 -16.43
C GLY A 84 10.30 2.86 -15.01
N ILE A 85 9.22 3.02 -14.23
CA ILE A 85 9.08 2.45 -12.89
C ILE A 85 8.51 1.04 -13.05
N LYS A 86 9.29 0.02 -12.73
CA LYS A 86 8.92 -1.37 -13.00
C LYS A 86 7.98 -1.98 -11.99
N GLN A 87 7.89 -1.42 -10.78
CA GLN A 87 7.19 -2.06 -9.67
C GLN A 87 6.02 -1.23 -9.15
N VAL A 88 4.87 -1.89 -8.94
CA VAL A 88 3.67 -1.32 -8.35
C VAL A 88 3.15 -2.27 -7.27
N ARG A 89 2.84 -1.73 -6.08
CA ARG A 89 2.31 -2.55 -4.98
C ARG A 89 0.92 -3.08 -5.30
N THR A 90 0.69 -4.36 -4.96
CA THR A 90 -0.63 -5.00 -4.90
C THR A 90 -1.02 -5.33 -3.46
N HIS A 91 -2.27 -5.74 -3.24
CA HIS A 91 -2.83 -5.83 -1.89
C HIS A 91 -3.45 -7.20 -1.61
N PHE A 92 -2.83 -8.28 -2.08
CA PHE A 92 -3.28 -9.61 -1.76
C PHE A 92 -2.70 -10.05 -0.40
N GLU A 93 -3.53 -10.11 0.63
CA GLU A 93 -3.17 -10.59 1.95
C GLU A 93 -3.81 -11.95 2.20
N LYS A 94 -2.98 -12.93 2.52
CA LYS A 94 -3.44 -14.25 2.91
C LYS A 94 -4.07 -14.20 4.29
N PHE A 95 -5.20 -14.86 4.46
CA PHE A 95 -5.86 -14.90 5.76
C PHE A 95 -5.03 -15.69 6.77
N TYR A 96 -4.83 -15.14 7.96
CA TYR A 96 -4.13 -15.78 9.06
C TYR A 96 -4.65 -15.29 10.42
N PHE A 97 -4.37 -16.08 11.46
CA PHE A 97 -4.68 -15.73 12.85
C PHE A 97 -3.39 -15.49 13.61
N ALA A 98 -3.24 -14.33 14.21
CA ALA A 98 -2.21 -14.08 15.19
C ALA A 98 -2.59 -14.71 16.54
N PRO A 99 -1.60 -15.13 17.36
CA PRO A 99 -1.85 -15.50 18.74
C PRO A 99 -2.56 -14.38 19.50
N ASP A 100 -3.30 -14.74 20.52
CA ASP A 100 -4.07 -13.77 21.33
C ASP A 100 -5.09 -12.97 20.49
N LEU A 101 -5.72 -13.61 19.49
CA LEU A 101 -6.71 -12.98 18.62
C LEU A 101 -7.73 -12.13 19.39
N TYR A 102 -8.10 -12.53 20.61
CA TYR A 102 -9.04 -11.78 21.46
C TYR A 102 -8.60 -10.35 21.76
N LYS A 103 -7.28 -10.08 21.76
CA LYS A 103 -6.73 -8.71 21.93
C LYS A 103 -6.97 -7.83 20.70
N HIS A 104 -7.15 -8.47 19.56
CA HIS A 104 -7.35 -7.82 18.26
C HIS A 104 -8.81 -7.76 17.81
N LEU A 105 -9.74 -8.48 18.47
CA LEU A 105 -11.18 -8.51 18.17
C LEU A 105 -11.87 -7.20 18.54
N LYS A 106 -11.46 -6.12 17.87
CA LYS A 106 -12.06 -4.80 17.94
C LYS A 106 -12.85 -4.55 16.66
N LEU A 107 -13.78 -3.59 16.66
CA LEU A 107 -14.52 -3.19 15.45
C LEU A 107 -13.59 -2.96 14.26
N GLN A 108 -12.41 -2.37 14.50
CA GLN A 108 -11.40 -2.12 13.48
C GLN A 108 -10.93 -3.41 12.78
N TYR A 109 -10.82 -4.53 13.49
CA TYR A 109 -10.45 -5.82 12.91
C TYR A 109 -11.46 -6.27 11.84
N PHE A 110 -12.76 -6.17 12.13
CA PHE A 110 -13.80 -6.56 11.18
C PHE A 110 -13.85 -5.62 9.95
N ILE A 111 -13.62 -4.32 10.17
CA ILE A 111 -13.49 -3.35 9.07
C ILE A 111 -12.29 -3.73 8.19
N ASN A 112 -11.16 -4.07 8.80
CA ASN A 112 -9.95 -4.46 8.08
C ASN A 112 -10.15 -5.78 7.31
N LEU A 113 -10.86 -6.77 7.88
CA LEU A 113 -11.21 -8.00 7.14
C LEU A 113 -12.00 -7.70 5.87
N PHE A 114 -13.01 -6.84 5.98
CA PHE A 114 -13.78 -6.41 4.82
C PHE A 114 -12.91 -5.68 3.79
N ARG A 115 -12.03 -4.78 4.25
CA ARG A 115 -11.05 -4.09 3.38
C ARG A 115 -10.13 -5.09 2.67
N THR A 116 -9.59 -6.06 3.40
CA THR A 116 -8.71 -7.10 2.85
C THR A 116 -9.42 -7.90 1.74
N PHE A 117 -10.69 -8.26 1.94
CA PHE A 117 -11.48 -8.93 0.92
C PHE A 117 -11.63 -8.07 -0.34
N ILE A 118 -12.00 -6.79 -0.20
CA ILE A 118 -12.13 -5.87 -1.34
C ILE A 118 -10.78 -5.67 -2.06
N PHE A 119 -9.71 -5.50 -1.32
CA PHE A 119 -8.37 -5.32 -1.91
C PHE A 119 -7.88 -6.59 -2.63
N GLY A 120 -8.20 -7.77 -2.09
CA GLY A 120 -7.94 -9.04 -2.76
C GLY A 120 -8.68 -9.14 -4.10
N LEU A 121 -9.97 -8.78 -4.15
CA LEU A 121 -10.73 -8.71 -5.40
C LEU A 121 -10.12 -7.70 -6.39
N PHE A 122 -9.72 -6.54 -5.92
CA PHE A 122 -9.08 -5.54 -6.79
C PHE A 122 -7.73 -6.02 -7.31
N THR A 123 -6.96 -6.76 -6.52
CA THR A 123 -5.70 -7.36 -6.98
C THR A 123 -5.97 -8.33 -8.13
N LEU A 124 -6.95 -9.22 -8.00
CA LEU A 124 -7.34 -10.15 -9.08
C LEU A 124 -7.79 -9.41 -10.36
N ILE A 125 -8.61 -8.37 -10.22
CA ILE A 125 -9.04 -7.55 -11.37
C ILE A 125 -7.85 -6.83 -12.03
N ASN A 126 -6.85 -6.47 -11.25
CA ASN A 126 -5.69 -5.71 -11.70
C ASN A 126 -4.59 -6.57 -12.35
N GLU A 127 -4.57 -7.89 -12.15
CA GLU A 127 -3.56 -8.80 -12.74
C GLU A 127 -3.39 -8.63 -14.26
N GLY A 128 -4.50 -8.49 -14.99
CA GLY A 128 -4.46 -8.27 -16.44
C GLY A 128 -3.74 -6.98 -16.84
N LYS A 129 -3.82 -5.94 -16.01
CA LYS A 129 -3.14 -4.66 -16.22
C LYS A 129 -1.64 -4.78 -15.93
N ILE A 130 -1.28 -5.47 -14.85
CA ILE A 130 0.12 -5.73 -14.50
C ILE A 130 0.83 -6.40 -15.68
N LYS A 131 0.23 -7.45 -16.24
CA LYS A 131 0.74 -8.16 -17.43
C LYS A 131 0.79 -7.27 -18.67
N LYS A 132 -0.28 -6.50 -18.92
CA LYS A 132 -0.37 -5.58 -20.07
C LYS A 132 0.74 -4.52 -20.09
N TYR A 133 1.10 -4.00 -18.93
CA TYR A 133 2.11 -2.95 -18.78
C TYR A 133 3.50 -3.48 -18.38
N GLU A 134 3.67 -4.82 -18.36
CA GLU A 134 4.95 -5.49 -18.04
C GLU A 134 5.53 -5.04 -16.70
N LEU A 135 4.67 -4.94 -15.67
CA LEU A 135 5.05 -4.49 -14.33
C LEU A 135 5.28 -5.68 -13.40
N GLU A 136 6.13 -5.46 -12.42
CA GLU A 136 6.36 -6.37 -11.31
C GLU A 136 5.55 -5.93 -10.07
N THR A 137 5.24 -6.89 -9.19
CA THR A 137 4.52 -6.62 -7.95
C THR A 137 5.07 -7.48 -6.80
N ASN A 138 4.65 -7.16 -5.57
CA ASN A 138 4.71 -8.11 -4.46
C ASN A 138 3.66 -9.21 -4.67
N ASP A 139 3.97 -10.44 -4.22
CA ASP A 139 3.01 -11.56 -4.26
C ASP A 139 2.01 -11.45 -3.10
N TYR A 140 2.51 -11.07 -1.93
CA TYR A 140 1.69 -10.96 -0.72
C TYR A 140 2.00 -9.70 0.05
N ILE A 141 1.00 -9.28 0.82
CA ILE A 141 1.13 -8.23 1.82
C ILE A 141 0.77 -8.77 3.20
N VAL A 142 1.35 -8.20 4.24
CA VAL A 142 1.03 -8.47 5.64
C VAL A 142 0.81 -7.13 6.33
N GLY A 143 -0.38 -6.92 6.90
CA GLY A 143 -0.65 -5.71 7.68
C GLY A 143 -1.93 -4.97 7.35
N ILE A 144 -2.77 -5.44 6.44
CA ILE A 144 -4.10 -4.86 6.21
C ILE A 144 -5.09 -5.41 7.25
N ILE A 145 -5.13 -6.74 7.43
CA ILE A 145 -6.01 -7.42 8.40
C ILE A 145 -5.84 -6.85 9.81
N TYR A 146 -4.59 -6.65 10.21
CA TYR A 146 -4.24 -6.11 11.52
C TYR A 146 -3.82 -4.63 11.48
N GLY A 147 -4.22 -3.89 10.46
CA GLY A 147 -3.92 -2.46 10.33
C GLY A 147 -4.24 -1.68 11.61
N SER A 148 -3.30 -0.89 12.10
CA SER A 148 -3.33 -0.21 13.42
C SER A 148 -3.20 -1.13 14.65
N LEU A 149 -2.99 -2.43 14.46
CA LEU A 149 -2.83 -3.44 15.52
C LEU A 149 -1.55 -4.26 15.31
N MET A 150 -0.60 -3.74 14.54
CA MET A 150 0.62 -4.42 14.13
C MET A 150 1.57 -4.63 15.32
N ASP A 151 2.05 -5.85 15.47
CA ASP A 151 3.12 -6.21 16.39
C ASP A 151 4.05 -7.30 15.79
N ALA A 152 5.06 -7.72 16.53
CA ALA A 152 6.03 -8.70 16.05
C ALA A 152 5.43 -10.10 15.86
N LEU A 153 4.39 -10.46 16.62
CA LEU A 153 3.69 -11.73 16.47
C LEU A 153 2.82 -11.69 15.20
N VAL A 154 2.05 -10.63 15.01
CA VAL A 154 1.23 -10.40 13.82
C VAL A 154 2.07 -10.56 12.55
N ILE A 155 3.20 -9.84 12.44
CA ILE A 155 4.08 -9.95 11.26
C ILE A 155 4.61 -11.37 11.12
N SER A 156 5.11 -11.97 12.20
CA SER A 156 5.67 -13.31 12.15
C SER A 156 4.65 -14.35 11.66
N PHE A 157 3.42 -14.30 12.19
CA PHE A 157 2.37 -15.25 11.81
C PHE A 157 1.84 -14.98 10.39
N GLY A 158 1.75 -13.72 9.97
CA GLY A 158 1.43 -13.36 8.60
C GLY A 158 2.43 -13.94 7.60
N VAL A 159 3.73 -13.75 7.86
CA VAL A 159 4.80 -14.33 7.03
C VAL A 159 4.79 -15.85 7.06
N MET A 160 4.60 -16.47 8.23
CA MET A 160 4.50 -17.94 8.35
C MET A 160 3.29 -18.55 7.61
N ALA A 161 2.21 -17.80 7.44
CA ALA A 161 1.05 -18.25 6.68
C ALA A 161 1.32 -18.32 5.17
N ILE A 162 2.38 -17.67 4.71
CA ILE A 162 2.81 -17.65 3.31
C ILE A 162 3.87 -18.73 3.14
N LYS A 163 3.45 -19.95 2.73
CA LYS A 163 4.32 -21.13 2.62
C LYS A 163 4.85 -21.35 1.20
N TYR A 164 5.18 -20.30 0.48
CA TYR A 164 5.65 -20.41 -0.90
C TYR A 164 7.10 -19.98 -1.01
N ASP A 165 7.92 -20.81 -1.63
CA ASP A 165 9.31 -20.48 -1.97
C ASP A 165 9.33 -19.36 -3.00
N ASN A 166 10.30 -18.46 -2.85
CA ASN A 166 10.53 -17.30 -3.73
C ASN A 166 9.42 -16.22 -3.79
N SER A 167 8.48 -16.21 -2.84
CA SER A 167 7.45 -15.15 -2.77
C SER A 167 8.01 -13.84 -2.24
N VAL A 168 7.63 -12.75 -2.89
CA VAL A 168 7.88 -11.37 -2.43
C VAL A 168 6.77 -10.96 -1.47
N VAL A 169 7.13 -10.80 -0.20
CA VAL A 169 6.18 -10.43 0.86
C VAL A 169 6.50 -9.04 1.37
N GLU A 170 5.51 -8.18 1.42
CA GLU A 170 5.65 -6.83 1.96
C GLU A 170 4.90 -6.69 3.28
N ALA A 171 5.59 -6.30 4.35
CA ALA A 171 4.96 -5.99 5.63
C ALA A 171 4.71 -4.48 5.74
N ILE A 172 3.44 -4.08 5.91
CA ILE A 172 3.05 -2.67 6.05
C ILE A 172 3.06 -2.28 7.50
N ILE A 173 3.84 -1.25 7.81
CA ILE A 173 3.85 -0.58 9.09
C ILE A 173 3.87 0.94 8.87
N HIS A 174 3.37 1.71 9.85
CA HIS A 174 3.30 3.17 9.79
C HIS A 174 4.14 3.78 10.93
N PRO A 175 5.49 3.65 10.88
CA PRO A 175 6.34 4.10 11.96
C PRO A 175 6.35 5.62 12.06
N ARG A 176 6.19 6.14 13.28
CA ARG A 176 6.37 7.55 13.57
C ARG A 176 7.22 7.73 14.82
N ARG A 177 8.23 8.57 14.72
CA ARG A 177 9.01 9.03 15.86
C ARG A 177 8.39 10.32 16.40
N TYR A 178 8.09 10.32 17.68
CA TYR A 178 7.66 11.53 18.38
C TYR A 178 8.83 12.13 19.17
N GLU A 179 8.76 13.41 19.43
CA GLU A 179 9.53 14.05 20.49
C GLU A 179 9.11 13.50 21.85
N GLU A 180 9.95 13.61 22.87
CA GLU A 180 9.88 12.88 24.13
C GLU A 180 8.46 12.78 24.73
N GLY A 181 8.07 11.57 25.10
CA GLY A 181 6.94 11.26 25.98
C GLY A 181 5.66 10.72 25.33
N THR A 182 5.51 10.75 24.02
CA THR A 182 4.30 10.22 23.37
C THR A 182 4.49 8.77 22.94
N ILE A 183 3.78 7.86 23.59
CA ILE A 183 3.74 6.41 23.21
C ILE A 183 2.36 6.15 22.61
N ASP A 184 2.30 5.95 21.31
CA ASP A 184 1.10 5.53 20.59
C ASP A 184 1.39 4.33 19.68
N LYS A 185 0.38 3.92 18.90
CA LYS A 185 0.53 2.81 17.95
C LYS A 185 1.64 3.01 16.91
N HIS A 186 1.85 4.25 16.44
CA HIS A 186 2.86 4.56 15.43
C HIS A 186 4.27 4.54 16.01
N PHE A 187 4.42 4.92 17.28
CA PHE A 187 5.68 4.77 17.99
C PHE A 187 6.01 3.28 18.23
N ASN A 188 5.01 2.47 18.58
CA ASN A 188 5.20 1.02 18.69
C ASN A 188 5.62 0.41 17.35
N GLU A 189 5.03 0.84 16.23
CA GLU A 189 5.43 0.41 14.89
C GLU A 189 6.84 0.92 14.51
N TYR A 190 7.26 2.09 15.01
CA TYR A 190 8.66 2.53 14.89
C TYR A 190 9.63 1.62 15.65
N LEU A 191 9.29 1.21 16.87
CA LEU A 191 10.08 0.24 17.63
C LEU A 191 10.10 -1.13 16.93
N LEU A 192 8.99 -1.51 16.32
CA LEU A 192 8.84 -2.74 15.55
C LEU A 192 9.79 -2.76 14.34
N ALA A 193 9.89 -1.66 13.60
CA ALA A 193 10.81 -1.51 12.47
C ALA A 193 12.29 -1.67 12.88
N LYS A 194 12.61 -1.38 14.14
CA LYS A 194 13.96 -1.53 14.73
C LYS A 194 14.18 -2.87 15.45
N ASN A 195 13.18 -3.72 15.50
CA ASN A 195 13.21 -4.94 16.30
C ASN A 195 14.11 -6.01 15.65
N LYS A 196 15.34 -6.10 16.14
CA LYS A 196 16.32 -7.08 15.67
C LYS A 196 15.83 -8.54 15.84
N LYS A 197 15.14 -8.86 16.95
CA LYS A 197 14.61 -10.22 17.17
C LYS A 197 13.54 -10.59 16.13
N LEU A 198 12.73 -9.63 15.68
CA LEU A 198 11.77 -9.86 14.61
C LEU A 198 12.50 -10.12 13.29
N LYS A 199 13.51 -9.33 12.96
CA LYS A 199 14.35 -9.54 11.79
C LYS A 199 14.98 -10.93 11.79
N ASP A 200 15.67 -11.30 12.86
CA ASP A 200 16.30 -12.62 13.01
C ASP A 200 15.27 -13.77 12.89
N LYS A 201 14.03 -13.56 13.37
CA LYS A 201 12.96 -14.54 13.24
C LYS A 201 12.49 -14.71 11.80
N ILE A 202 12.33 -13.61 11.07
CA ILE A 202 11.92 -13.63 9.63
C ILE A 202 13.01 -14.34 8.81
N GLU A 203 14.28 -14.05 9.08
CA GLU A 203 15.41 -14.69 8.39
C GLU A 203 15.46 -16.21 8.69
N ARG A 204 15.17 -16.64 9.94
CA ARG A 204 15.04 -18.08 10.27
C ARG A 204 13.86 -18.78 9.61
N LEU A 205 12.84 -18.04 9.17
CA LEU A 205 11.74 -18.56 8.37
C LEU A 205 12.10 -18.73 6.88
N GLY A 206 13.35 -18.40 6.52
CA GLY A 206 13.86 -18.53 5.15
C GLY A 206 13.67 -17.28 4.27
N TYR A 207 13.25 -16.15 4.84
CA TYR A 207 13.07 -14.90 4.09
C TYR A 207 14.31 -14.01 4.21
N GLU A 208 14.73 -13.43 3.10
CA GLU A 208 15.70 -12.33 3.07
C GLU A 208 14.97 -10.99 3.16
N ILE A 209 15.42 -10.11 4.09
CA ILE A 209 14.89 -8.75 4.16
C ILE A 209 15.63 -7.88 3.15
N THR A 210 14.89 -7.40 2.17
CA THR A 210 15.44 -6.62 1.05
C THR A 210 14.63 -5.35 0.82
N ASN A 211 14.94 -4.65 -0.24
CA ASN A 211 14.16 -3.51 -0.75
C ASN A 211 13.96 -3.65 -2.27
N TYR A 212 13.08 -2.85 -2.84
CA TYR A 212 12.74 -2.89 -4.26
C TYR A 212 13.93 -2.63 -5.21
N VAL A 213 15.01 -2.00 -4.75
CA VAL A 213 16.19 -1.69 -5.58
C VAL A 213 17.12 -2.89 -5.73
N LYS A 214 17.20 -3.77 -4.72
CA LYS A 214 18.09 -4.95 -4.74
C LYS A 214 17.62 -6.09 -5.65
N LYS A 215 16.39 -6.05 -6.16
CA LYS A 215 15.83 -7.07 -7.04
C LYS A 215 16.34 -7.00 -8.49
N GLU A 216 17.12 -5.96 -8.82
CA GLU A 216 17.67 -5.73 -10.17
C GLU A 216 19.06 -6.36 -10.40
N SER A 217 19.57 -7.18 -9.47
CA SER A 217 20.89 -7.82 -9.57
C SER A 217 20.81 -9.33 -9.80
#